data_1e6a347a20c97311ec3a624a81733eed
#
_entry.id   1e6a347a20c97311ec3a624a81733eed
#
_cell.length_a   1.000
_cell.length_b   1.000
_cell.length_c   1.000
_cell.angle_alpha   90.00
_cell.angle_beta   90.00
_cell.angle_gamma   90.00
#
_symmetry.space_group_name_H-M   'P 1'
#
loop_
_entity.id
_entity.type
_entity.pdbx_description
1 polymer ?
#
loop_
_entity_poly.entity_id
_entity_poly.type
_entity_poly.pdbx_seq_one_letter_code
_entity_poly.pdbx_strand_id
1 'polypeptide(L)'
;MIHEVIHFSSLALENFVMKTVIIIPARYASTRLPGKPLVMISGQTLLERVVRLSQAAADGLKNVSVVVATDDDRITQHCKEIGVAVLMTPPESPTGTDRIAEAVRQMNDKPDFILNMQGDAPLTPPDFLQAMIGAFIASPCDAVTPVTQLTWKQLDKLRQNKLTTPFSGTTAVFDKKTRNAFWFSKNIIPAMRKEEDLRNKSDKSPIFRHIGLYGYSLTMLENYINLPESKFEKLEGLEQLRLLENGYTIRCVPVDFKCRANMSGIDSPEDIARAEALIAKHGELLPSKGVKPLHSCMGI
;
A
#
# COMPACT_ATOMS: atom_id res chain seq x y z
N MET A 1 35.46 4.26 -35.70
CA MET A 1 35.18 4.46 -34.26
C MET A 1 34.23 3.36 -33.86
N ILE A 2 34.76 2.47 -33.06
CA ILE A 2 34.21 1.14 -32.73
C ILE A 2 33.18 1.34 -31.61
N HIS A 3 31.92 0.95 -31.82
CA HIS A 3 30.92 0.80 -30.78
C HIS A 3 31.25 -0.48 -30.01
N GLU A 4 31.83 -0.36 -28.83
CA GLU A 4 31.82 -1.44 -27.85
C GLU A 4 30.40 -1.59 -27.26
N VAL A 5 29.71 -2.59 -27.76
CA VAL A 5 28.49 -3.10 -27.12
C VAL A 5 28.96 -3.93 -25.93
N ILE A 6 28.77 -3.39 -24.73
CA ILE A 6 29.00 -4.15 -23.49
C ILE A 6 27.92 -5.23 -23.43
N HIS A 7 28.29 -6.43 -23.84
CA HIS A 7 27.52 -7.66 -23.57
C HIS A 7 27.61 -7.95 -22.06
N PHE A 8 26.66 -7.49 -21.28
CA PHE A 8 26.39 -8.10 -19.97
C PHE A 8 25.93 -9.53 -20.24
N SER A 9 26.73 -10.49 -19.81
CA SER A 9 26.44 -11.93 -19.94
C SER A 9 25.12 -12.24 -19.21
N SER A 10 24.16 -12.82 -19.91
CA SER A 10 22.86 -13.24 -19.40
C SER A 10 22.93 -14.21 -18.21
N LEU A 11 24.04 -14.85 -17.99
CA LEU A 11 24.32 -15.79 -16.90
C LEU A 11 24.44 -15.15 -15.50
N ALA A 12 24.70 -13.85 -15.40
CA ALA A 12 24.79 -13.17 -14.10
C ALA A 12 23.42 -12.74 -13.55
N LEU A 13 22.38 -12.65 -14.40
CA LEU A 13 21.02 -12.25 -14.02
C LEU A 13 20.13 -13.42 -13.57
N GLU A 14 20.53 -14.67 -13.86
CA GLU A 14 19.70 -15.85 -13.56
C GLU A 14 19.67 -16.26 -12.07
N ASN A 15 20.53 -15.69 -11.20
CA ASN A 15 20.63 -16.08 -9.79
C ASN A 15 20.36 -14.96 -8.78
N PHE A 16 20.09 -13.73 -9.19
CA PHE A 16 19.73 -12.65 -8.25
C PHE A 16 18.24 -12.71 -7.95
N VAL A 17 17.85 -13.51 -6.97
CA VAL A 17 16.46 -13.56 -6.49
C VAL A 17 16.30 -12.48 -5.43
N MET A 18 15.68 -11.38 -5.80
CA MET A 18 15.41 -10.22 -4.95
C MET A 18 14.67 -10.66 -3.66
N LYS A 19 15.20 -10.29 -2.51
CA LYS A 19 14.56 -10.54 -1.22
C LYS A 19 13.56 -9.45 -0.92
N THR A 20 12.33 -9.84 -0.72
CA THR A 20 11.23 -8.92 -0.40
C THR A 20 10.68 -9.25 0.98
N VAL A 21 10.41 -8.22 1.77
CA VAL A 21 9.65 -8.36 3.01
C VAL A 21 8.42 -7.48 2.98
N ILE A 22 7.27 -8.05 3.31
CA ILE A 22 6.04 -7.31 3.60
C ILE A 22 6.02 -7.10 5.11
N ILE A 23 6.14 -5.86 5.56
CA ILE A 23 6.10 -5.51 7.00
C ILE A 23 4.79 -4.83 7.32
N ILE A 24 4.14 -5.30 8.38
CA ILE A 24 2.88 -4.80 8.89
C ILE A 24 3.15 -4.09 10.21
N PRO A 25 3.21 -2.74 10.25
CA PRO A 25 3.34 -2.02 11.51
C PRO A 25 2.05 -2.09 12.29
N ALA A 26 2.12 -2.51 13.56
CA ALA A 26 0.97 -2.66 14.44
C ALA A 26 1.27 -2.08 15.83
N ARG A 27 0.53 -1.04 16.24
CA ARG A 27 0.60 -0.45 17.58
C ARG A 27 -0.66 -0.78 18.37
N TYR A 28 -0.49 -1.13 19.65
CA TYR A 28 -1.65 -1.28 20.51
C TYR A 28 -2.24 0.08 20.91
N ALA A 29 -1.37 1.05 21.19
CA ALA A 29 -1.75 2.39 21.56
C ALA A 29 -2.31 3.15 20.35
N SER A 30 -3.63 3.27 20.30
CA SER A 30 -4.38 4.09 19.34
C SER A 30 -5.33 4.98 20.13
N THR A 31 -5.30 6.28 19.89
CA THR A 31 -6.12 7.25 20.62
C THR A 31 -7.61 7.14 20.30
N ARG A 32 -7.95 6.87 19.05
CA ARG A 32 -9.34 6.77 18.57
C ARG A 32 -9.95 5.39 18.74
N LEU A 33 -9.12 4.34 18.73
CA LEU A 33 -9.55 2.95 18.82
C LEU A 33 -8.47 2.14 19.58
N PRO A 34 -8.47 2.13 20.94
CA PRO A 34 -7.50 1.38 21.72
C PRO A 34 -7.52 -0.11 21.37
N GLY A 35 -6.34 -0.72 21.26
CA GLY A 35 -6.23 -2.13 20.84
C GLY A 35 -6.62 -2.40 19.39
N LYS A 36 -6.62 -1.36 18.55
CA LYS A 36 -7.02 -1.40 17.13
C LYS A 36 -6.60 -2.67 16.36
N PRO A 37 -5.35 -3.18 16.45
CA PRO A 37 -4.97 -4.39 15.72
C PRO A 37 -5.74 -5.65 16.13
N LEU A 38 -6.26 -5.69 17.36
CA LEU A 38 -6.95 -6.86 17.92
C LEU A 38 -8.47 -6.74 17.86
N VAL A 39 -9.03 -5.65 17.30
CA VAL A 39 -10.48 -5.53 17.15
C VAL A 39 -11.00 -6.55 16.15
N MET A 40 -12.18 -7.09 16.44
CA MET A 40 -12.82 -8.09 15.60
C MET A 40 -13.55 -7.44 14.42
N ILE A 41 -13.40 -8.04 13.24
CA ILE A 41 -14.11 -7.67 12.01
C ILE A 41 -14.58 -8.98 11.36
N SER A 42 -15.88 -9.24 11.35
CA SER A 42 -16.47 -10.45 10.78
C SER A 42 -15.72 -11.74 11.18
N GLY A 43 -15.50 -11.92 12.50
CA GLY A 43 -14.93 -13.15 13.07
C GLY A 43 -13.40 -13.29 13.03
N GLN A 44 -12.66 -12.29 12.59
CA GLN A 44 -11.19 -12.26 12.58
C GLN A 44 -10.69 -10.93 13.15
N THR A 45 -9.52 -10.91 13.78
CA THR A 45 -8.94 -9.62 14.18
C THR A 45 -8.52 -8.82 12.96
N LEU A 46 -8.48 -7.49 13.10
CA LEU A 46 -7.97 -6.60 12.06
C LEU A 46 -6.57 -7.02 11.60
N LEU A 47 -5.67 -7.32 12.55
CA LEU A 47 -4.31 -7.76 12.25
C LEU A 47 -4.30 -9.10 11.51
N GLU A 48 -5.07 -10.10 11.96
CA GLU A 48 -5.16 -11.39 11.28
C GLU A 48 -5.60 -11.24 9.82
N ARG A 49 -6.59 -10.38 9.54
CA ARG A 49 -7.01 -10.08 8.16
C ARG A 49 -5.88 -9.53 7.32
N VAL A 50 -5.17 -8.52 7.82
CA VAL A 50 -4.06 -7.90 7.10
C VAL A 50 -2.90 -8.89 6.88
N VAL A 51 -2.58 -9.71 7.89
CA VAL A 51 -1.57 -10.78 7.78
C VAL A 51 -1.95 -11.79 6.69
N ARG A 52 -3.19 -12.28 6.69
CA ARG A 52 -3.66 -13.26 5.68
C ARG A 52 -3.62 -12.68 4.26
N LEU A 53 -4.03 -11.43 4.07
CA LEU A 53 -3.94 -10.75 2.77
C LEU A 53 -2.48 -10.62 2.30
N SER A 54 -1.57 -10.31 3.23
CA SER A 54 -0.13 -10.21 2.94
C SER A 54 0.48 -11.58 2.62
N GLN A 55 0.11 -12.63 3.34
CA GLN A 55 0.53 -14.00 3.06
C GLN A 55 0.01 -14.48 1.71
N ALA A 56 -1.25 -14.17 1.37
CA ALA A 56 -1.81 -14.49 0.05
C ALA A 56 -1.11 -13.72 -1.09
N ALA A 57 -0.61 -12.51 -0.82
CA ALA A 57 0.20 -11.77 -1.77
C ALA A 57 1.59 -12.39 -1.96
N ALA A 58 2.16 -12.99 -0.92
CA ALA A 58 3.45 -13.65 -0.94
C ALA A 58 3.38 -15.07 -1.54
N ASP A 59 2.20 -15.69 -1.55
CA ASP A 59 2.00 -17.05 -2.01
C ASP A 59 2.42 -17.22 -3.49
N GLY A 60 3.21 -18.25 -3.76
CA GLY A 60 3.78 -18.51 -5.08
C GLY A 60 4.94 -17.61 -5.51
N LEU A 61 5.29 -16.58 -4.71
CA LEU A 61 6.46 -15.73 -4.96
C LEU A 61 7.69 -16.26 -4.21
N LYS A 62 8.83 -16.32 -4.90
CA LYS A 62 10.10 -16.71 -4.27
C LYS A 62 10.66 -15.56 -3.44
N ASN A 63 11.24 -15.87 -2.29
CA ASN A 63 11.93 -14.91 -1.41
C ASN A 63 11.08 -13.72 -0.95
N VAL A 64 9.77 -13.94 -0.75
CA VAL A 64 8.87 -12.98 -0.14
C VAL A 64 8.47 -13.48 1.24
N SER A 65 8.70 -12.69 2.28
CA SER A 65 8.31 -12.98 3.65
C SER A 65 7.35 -11.95 4.21
N VAL A 66 6.59 -12.32 5.24
CA VAL A 66 5.65 -11.44 5.94
C VAL A 66 6.02 -11.36 7.40
N VAL A 67 6.14 -10.15 7.93
CA VAL A 67 6.55 -9.88 9.31
C VAL A 67 5.67 -8.79 9.90
N VAL A 68 5.26 -8.94 11.16
CA VAL A 68 4.60 -7.88 11.93
C VAL A 68 5.67 -7.14 12.75
N ALA A 69 5.61 -5.81 12.77
CA ALA A 69 6.47 -4.97 13.61
C ALA A 69 5.60 -4.29 14.69
N THR A 70 5.89 -4.57 15.96
CA THR A 70 5.07 -4.09 17.08
C THR A 70 5.92 -3.70 18.29
N ASP A 71 5.34 -2.91 19.20
CA ASP A 71 5.89 -2.54 20.49
C ASP A 71 5.11 -3.14 21.66
N ASP A 72 4.22 -4.12 21.43
CA ASP A 72 3.29 -4.62 22.44
C ASP A 72 3.25 -6.15 22.50
N ASP A 73 3.42 -6.68 23.70
CA ASP A 73 3.45 -8.13 23.93
C ASP A 73 2.12 -8.83 23.59
N ARG A 74 0.97 -8.15 23.75
CA ARG A 74 -0.35 -8.70 23.38
C ARG A 74 -0.43 -8.95 21.88
N ILE A 75 0.14 -8.05 21.09
CA ILE A 75 0.22 -8.20 19.62
C ILE A 75 1.21 -9.32 19.29
N THR A 76 2.35 -9.37 19.99
CA THR A 76 3.34 -10.46 19.83
C THR A 76 2.72 -11.82 20.11
N GLN A 77 1.96 -11.94 21.19
CA GLN A 77 1.28 -13.19 21.55
C GLN A 77 0.25 -13.56 20.47
N HIS A 78 -0.55 -12.61 20.00
CA HIS A 78 -1.50 -12.86 18.92
C HIS A 78 -0.83 -13.27 17.61
N CYS A 79 0.32 -12.68 17.26
CA CYS A 79 1.11 -13.10 16.09
C CYS A 79 1.56 -14.57 16.18
N LYS A 80 1.96 -15.05 17.36
CA LYS A 80 2.30 -16.46 17.59
C LYS A 80 1.08 -17.36 17.38
N GLU A 81 -0.08 -16.97 17.86
CA GLU A 81 -1.36 -17.70 17.72
C GLU A 81 -1.78 -17.84 16.26
N ILE A 82 -1.61 -16.78 15.46
CA ILE A 82 -1.96 -16.81 14.03
C ILE A 82 -0.82 -17.27 13.11
N GLY A 83 0.35 -17.61 13.67
CA GLY A 83 1.48 -18.21 12.94
C GLY A 83 2.21 -17.24 12.00
N VAL A 84 2.41 -15.98 12.41
CA VAL A 84 3.19 -14.99 11.66
C VAL A 84 4.44 -14.57 12.43
N ALA A 85 5.53 -14.33 11.69
CA ALA A 85 6.76 -13.77 12.27
C ALA A 85 6.50 -12.36 12.83
N VAL A 86 7.13 -12.05 13.97
CA VAL A 86 6.98 -10.76 14.65
C VAL A 86 8.34 -10.25 15.13
N LEU A 87 8.56 -8.95 15.00
CA LEU A 87 9.72 -8.23 15.51
C LEU A 87 9.24 -7.15 16.50
N MET A 88 9.83 -7.18 17.69
CA MET A 88 9.62 -6.12 18.69
C MET A 88 10.44 -4.89 18.29
N THR A 89 9.79 -3.74 18.30
CA THR A 89 10.39 -2.45 17.96
C THR A 89 10.20 -1.46 19.10
N PRO A 90 11.05 -0.44 19.23
CA PRO A 90 10.89 0.56 20.26
C PRO A 90 9.51 1.25 20.20
N PRO A 91 8.90 1.54 21.36
CA PRO A 91 7.61 2.23 21.43
C PRO A 91 7.67 3.67 20.88
N GLU A 92 8.86 4.30 20.92
CA GLU A 92 9.10 5.67 20.51
C GLU A 92 9.12 5.88 18.99
N SER A 93 8.94 4.82 18.18
CA SER A 93 8.88 4.96 16.70
C SER A 93 7.77 5.95 16.31
N PRO A 94 8.08 7.13 15.74
CA PRO A 94 7.09 8.22 15.52
C PRO A 94 6.00 7.81 14.52
N THR A 95 6.40 7.17 13.43
CA THR A 95 5.49 6.76 12.34
C THR A 95 5.53 5.25 12.09
N GLY A 96 4.62 4.76 11.25
CA GLY A 96 4.67 3.37 10.76
C GLY A 96 5.93 3.09 9.95
N THR A 97 6.42 4.07 9.19
CA THR A 97 7.63 3.94 8.37
C THR A 97 8.89 3.86 9.24
N ASP A 98 8.99 4.65 10.32
CA ASP A 98 10.10 4.54 11.29
C ASP A 98 10.11 3.16 11.95
N ARG A 99 8.94 2.62 12.34
CA ARG A 99 8.82 1.28 12.92
C ARG A 99 9.28 0.18 11.96
N ILE A 100 8.96 0.32 10.69
CA ILE A 100 9.41 -0.61 9.65
C ILE A 100 10.93 -0.56 9.50
N ALA A 101 11.52 0.63 9.47
CA ALA A 101 12.97 0.78 9.39
C ALA A 101 13.67 0.14 10.60
N GLU A 102 13.10 0.29 11.80
CA GLU A 102 13.61 -0.34 13.00
C GLU A 102 13.52 -1.87 12.95
N ALA A 103 12.41 -2.41 12.44
CA ALA A 103 12.26 -3.84 12.20
C ALA A 103 13.31 -4.36 11.19
N VAL A 104 13.54 -3.64 10.09
CA VAL A 104 14.55 -4.00 9.08
C VAL A 104 15.95 -3.97 9.67
N ARG A 105 16.28 -3.04 10.58
CA ARG A 105 17.59 -3.00 11.26
C ARG A 105 17.88 -4.26 12.06
N GLN A 106 16.87 -4.91 12.63
CA GLN A 106 17.00 -6.14 13.40
C GLN A 106 17.15 -7.40 12.54
N MET A 107 16.84 -7.34 11.25
CA MET A 107 16.98 -8.48 10.35
C MET A 107 18.47 -8.76 10.06
N ASN A 108 18.94 -9.98 10.28
CA ASN A 108 20.30 -10.39 9.92
C ASN A 108 20.49 -10.41 8.40
N ASP A 109 19.49 -10.87 7.68
CA ASP A 109 19.45 -10.97 6.24
C ASP A 109 18.59 -9.83 5.69
N LYS A 110 19.25 -8.77 5.19
CA LYS A 110 18.58 -7.56 4.75
C LYS A 110 17.77 -7.79 3.47
N PRO A 111 16.54 -7.28 3.40
CA PRO A 111 15.74 -7.31 2.18
C PRO A 111 16.24 -6.26 1.18
N ASP A 112 16.06 -6.53 -0.12
CA ASP A 112 16.30 -5.56 -1.18
C ASP A 112 15.10 -4.61 -1.35
N PHE A 113 13.89 -5.14 -1.09
CA PHE A 113 12.63 -4.43 -1.20
C PHE A 113 11.76 -4.63 0.05
N ILE A 114 11.27 -3.54 0.59
CA ILE A 114 10.42 -3.50 1.79
C ILE A 114 9.05 -2.94 1.41
N LEU A 115 8.00 -3.73 1.57
CA LEU A 115 6.64 -3.31 1.34
C LEU A 115 5.96 -3.01 2.68
N ASN A 116 5.59 -1.74 2.87
CA ASN A 116 4.84 -1.25 4.03
C ASN A 116 3.36 -1.54 3.84
N MET A 117 2.87 -2.62 4.44
CA MET A 117 1.45 -2.94 4.46
C MET A 117 0.81 -2.30 5.68
N GLN A 118 -0.13 -1.37 5.45
CA GLN A 118 -0.81 -0.68 6.54
C GLN A 118 -1.60 -1.66 7.40
N GLY A 119 -1.29 -1.70 8.72
CA GLY A 119 -1.92 -2.61 9.67
C GLY A 119 -3.42 -2.35 9.92
N ASP A 120 -3.97 -1.28 9.34
CA ASP A 120 -5.37 -0.88 9.45
C ASP A 120 -6.18 -1.01 8.13
N ALA A 121 -5.61 -1.64 7.11
CA ALA A 121 -6.23 -1.77 5.79
C ALA A 121 -6.72 -3.20 5.47
N PRO A 122 -7.79 -3.69 6.13
CA PRO A 122 -8.26 -5.09 6.05
C PRO A 122 -8.91 -5.47 4.72
N LEU A 123 -9.08 -4.51 3.81
CA LEU A 123 -9.70 -4.72 2.50
C LEU A 123 -8.74 -4.36 1.35
N THR A 124 -7.44 -4.51 1.58
CA THR A 124 -6.41 -4.35 0.54
C THR A 124 -6.29 -5.63 -0.29
N PRO A 125 -6.59 -5.60 -1.59
CA PRO A 125 -6.47 -6.80 -2.41
C PRO A 125 -5.02 -7.31 -2.51
N PRO A 126 -4.76 -8.61 -2.35
CA PRO A 126 -3.40 -9.18 -2.46
C PRO A 126 -2.68 -8.89 -3.78
N ASP A 127 -3.41 -8.85 -4.88
CA ASP A 127 -2.87 -8.53 -6.20
C ASP A 127 -2.29 -7.11 -6.30
N PHE A 128 -2.65 -6.19 -5.40
CA PHE A 128 -2.03 -4.86 -5.34
C PHE A 128 -0.59 -4.95 -4.84
N LEU A 129 -0.36 -5.75 -3.79
CA LEU A 129 0.98 -5.98 -3.26
C LEU A 129 1.83 -6.73 -4.29
N GLN A 130 1.25 -7.74 -4.96
CA GLN A 130 1.93 -8.47 -6.05
C GLN A 130 2.31 -7.55 -7.20
N ALA A 131 1.41 -6.63 -7.60
CA ALA A 131 1.70 -5.65 -8.65
C ALA A 131 2.85 -4.69 -8.25
N MET A 132 2.91 -4.26 -6.98
CA MET A 132 4.00 -3.43 -6.46
C MET A 132 5.33 -4.19 -6.46
N ILE A 133 5.34 -5.42 -5.99
CA ILE A 133 6.54 -6.30 -6.00
C ILE A 133 7.00 -6.51 -7.45
N GLY A 134 6.10 -6.88 -8.35
CA GLY A 134 6.41 -7.09 -9.76
C GLY A 134 6.94 -5.83 -10.45
N ALA A 135 6.37 -4.67 -10.16
CA ALA A 135 6.82 -3.38 -10.71
C ALA A 135 8.23 -3.00 -10.23
N PHE A 136 8.55 -3.31 -8.97
CA PHE A 136 9.88 -3.06 -8.43
C PHE A 136 10.92 -4.04 -9.01
N ILE A 137 10.59 -5.34 -9.09
CA ILE A 137 11.48 -6.35 -9.70
C ILE A 137 11.78 -6.02 -11.16
N ALA A 138 10.75 -5.63 -11.93
CA ALA A 138 10.92 -5.33 -13.35
C ALA A 138 11.84 -4.11 -13.59
N SER A 139 11.86 -3.15 -12.69
CA SER A 139 12.71 -1.96 -12.77
C SER A 139 12.84 -1.32 -11.37
N PRO A 140 13.89 -1.62 -10.62
CA PRO A 140 14.12 -1.04 -9.30
C PRO A 140 14.11 0.50 -9.32
N CYS A 141 13.61 1.10 -8.24
CA CYS A 141 13.51 2.56 -8.05
C CYS A 141 13.52 2.86 -6.55
N ASP A 142 13.48 4.14 -6.16
CA ASP A 142 13.50 4.51 -4.75
C ASP A 142 12.27 4.01 -4.01
N ALA A 143 11.07 4.30 -4.57
CA ALA A 143 9.81 3.85 -3.99
C ALA A 143 8.75 3.52 -5.04
N VAL A 144 7.78 2.70 -4.65
CA VAL A 144 6.57 2.39 -5.44
C VAL A 144 5.32 2.60 -4.60
N THR A 145 4.22 3.01 -5.24
CA THR A 145 2.92 3.16 -4.58
C THR A 145 1.78 2.86 -5.55
N PRO A 146 0.68 2.22 -5.13
CA PRO A 146 -0.41 1.92 -6.02
C PRO A 146 -1.32 3.12 -6.25
N VAL A 147 -1.86 3.20 -7.47
CA VAL A 147 -2.84 4.20 -7.88
C VAL A 147 -3.98 3.53 -8.64
N THR A 148 -5.21 4.02 -8.50
CA THR A 148 -6.36 3.51 -9.25
C THR A 148 -7.01 4.62 -10.06
N GLN A 149 -7.32 4.34 -11.32
CA GLN A 149 -8.01 5.27 -12.19
C GLN A 149 -9.50 5.34 -11.81
N LEU A 150 -10.00 6.53 -11.55
CA LEU A 150 -11.40 6.72 -11.19
C LEU A 150 -12.31 6.71 -12.42
N THR A 151 -13.47 6.06 -12.31
CA THR A 151 -14.60 6.32 -13.21
C THR A 151 -15.15 7.71 -12.94
N TRP A 152 -15.91 8.28 -13.88
CA TRP A 152 -16.55 9.58 -13.68
C TRP A 152 -17.47 9.58 -12.45
N LYS A 153 -18.24 8.51 -12.26
CA LYS A 153 -19.10 8.35 -11.07
C LYS A 153 -18.30 8.37 -9.76
N GLN A 154 -17.15 7.71 -9.74
CA GLN A 154 -16.26 7.70 -8.56
C GLN A 154 -15.63 9.07 -8.32
N LEU A 155 -15.24 9.77 -9.40
CA LEU A 155 -14.72 11.13 -9.31
C LEU A 155 -15.77 12.12 -8.77
N ASP A 156 -16.99 12.05 -9.28
CA ASP A 156 -18.07 12.90 -8.82
C ASP A 156 -18.40 12.65 -7.34
N LYS A 157 -18.41 11.38 -6.93
CA LYS A 157 -18.53 11.03 -5.50
C LYS A 157 -17.39 11.58 -4.66
N LEU A 158 -16.14 11.51 -5.15
CA LEU A 158 -14.99 12.09 -4.45
C LEU A 158 -15.14 13.60 -4.29
N ARG A 159 -15.61 14.31 -5.33
CA ARG A 159 -15.91 15.75 -5.28
C ARG A 159 -16.95 16.07 -4.21
N GLN A 160 -18.05 15.32 -4.19
CA GLN A 160 -19.09 15.50 -3.17
C GLN A 160 -18.55 15.25 -1.75
N ASN A 161 -17.80 14.18 -1.54
CA ASN A 161 -17.21 13.90 -0.23
C ASN A 161 -16.27 15.03 0.23
N LYS A 162 -15.53 15.65 -0.68
CA LYS A 162 -14.62 16.74 -0.36
C LYS A 162 -15.31 18.04 0.06
N LEU A 163 -16.61 18.20 -0.15
CA LEU A 163 -17.38 19.34 0.38
C LEU A 163 -17.47 19.28 1.93
N THR A 164 -17.49 18.09 2.50
CA THR A 164 -17.56 17.90 3.96
C THR A 164 -16.24 17.44 4.57
N THR A 165 -15.42 16.72 3.81
CA THR A 165 -14.11 16.21 4.21
C THR A 165 -13.04 16.59 3.19
N PRO A 166 -12.60 17.87 3.12
CA PRO A 166 -11.78 18.40 2.02
C PRO A 166 -10.43 17.67 1.86
N PHE A 167 -9.88 17.20 2.96
CA PHE A 167 -8.59 16.47 2.97
C PHE A 167 -8.74 14.94 2.81
N SER A 168 -9.93 14.42 2.53
CA SER A 168 -10.13 12.99 2.25
C SER A 168 -9.75 12.65 0.81
N GLY A 169 -9.12 11.50 0.61
CA GLY A 169 -8.71 10.99 -0.71
C GLY A 169 -7.62 11.84 -1.36
N THR A 170 -6.52 11.19 -1.67
CA THR A 170 -5.36 11.78 -2.34
C THR A 170 -5.41 11.44 -3.82
N THR A 171 -5.08 12.37 -4.70
CA THR A 171 -4.91 12.11 -6.13
C THR A 171 -3.44 12.24 -6.54
N ALA A 172 -3.08 11.61 -7.66
CA ALA A 172 -1.72 11.58 -8.17
C ALA A 172 -1.67 11.93 -9.65
N VAL A 173 -0.61 12.63 -10.04
CA VAL A 173 -0.22 12.82 -11.43
C VAL A 173 1.17 12.23 -11.65
N PHE A 174 1.36 11.50 -12.74
CA PHE A 174 2.60 10.79 -13.01
C PHE A 174 2.85 10.68 -14.52
N ASP A 175 4.09 10.46 -14.89
CA ASP A 175 4.49 10.25 -16.28
C ASP A 175 3.89 8.94 -16.84
N LYS A 176 3.33 8.99 -18.03
CA LYS A 176 2.68 7.84 -18.66
C LYS A 176 3.63 6.72 -19.02
N LYS A 177 4.91 7.03 -19.34
CA LYS A 177 5.91 6.06 -19.80
C LYS A 177 6.69 5.46 -18.64
N THR A 178 7.29 6.34 -17.81
CA THR A 178 8.12 5.95 -16.68
C THR A 178 7.32 5.55 -15.46
N ARG A 179 6.05 6.03 -15.37
CA ARG A 179 5.19 5.93 -14.21
C ARG A 179 5.68 6.72 -12.99
N ASN A 180 6.74 7.49 -13.10
CA ASN A 180 7.23 8.31 -12.00
C ASN A 180 6.25 9.42 -11.67
N ALA A 181 5.94 9.58 -10.39
CA ALA A 181 5.04 10.61 -9.90
C ALA A 181 5.63 12.01 -10.16
N PHE A 182 4.79 12.90 -10.65
CA PHE A 182 5.09 14.34 -10.65
C PHE A 182 4.65 14.97 -9.34
N TRP A 183 3.47 14.58 -8.82
CA TRP A 183 2.94 15.13 -7.58
C TRP A 183 1.78 14.28 -7.01
N PHE A 184 1.57 14.44 -5.70
CA PHE A 184 0.39 13.97 -4.97
C PHE A 184 -0.29 15.15 -4.29
N SER A 185 -1.62 15.17 -4.25
CA SER A 185 -2.35 16.23 -3.56
C SER A 185 -3.64 15.73 -2.92
N LYS A 186 -4.00 16.36 -1.81
CA LYS A 186 -5.35 16.27 -1.24
C LYS A 186 -6.38 16.95 -2.13
N ASN A 187 -5.98 17.88 -3.00
CA ASN A 187 -6.85 18.39 -4.06
C ASN A 187 -6.97 17.39 -5.20
N ILE A 188 -8.03 17.54 -6.01
CA ILE A 188 -8.19 16.74 -7.22
C ILE A 188 -7.31 17.34 -8.32
N ILE A 189 -6.26 16.64 -8.69
CA ILE A 189 -5.33 16.98 -9.75
C ILE A 189 -5.27 15.89 -10.82
N PRO A 190 -4.99 16.25 -12.11
CA PRO A 190 -4.85 17.62 -12.63
C PRO A 190 -6.21 18.33 -12.80
N ALA A 191 -6.17 19.65 -12.94
CA ALA A 191 -7.33 20.40 -13.41
C ALA A 191 -7.70 19.96 -14.84
N MET A 192 -8.99 19.82 -15.12
CA MET A 192 -9.48 19.31 -16.40
C MET A 192 -10.16 20.42 -17.19
N ARG A 193 -9.59 20.73 -18.35
CA ARG A 193 -10.29 21.57 -19.35
C ARG A 193 -11.17 20.70 -20.23
N LYS A 194 -12.34 21.19 -20.63
CA LYS A 194 -13.27 20.49 -21.51
C LYS A 194 -13.68 19.11 -20.98
N GLU A 195 -14.07 19.04 -19.73
CA GLU A 195 -14.41 17.78 -19.06
C GLU A 195 -15.53 17.02 -19.76
N GLU A 196 -16.53 17.71 -20.32
CA GLU A 196 -17.63 17.08 -21.08
C GLU A 196 -17.11 16.28 -22.27
N ASP A 197 -16.15 16.84 -23.02
CA ASP A 197 -15.53 16.13 -24.16
C ASP A 197 -14.82 14.86 -23.70
N LEU A 198 -14.23 14.87 -22.51
CA LEU A 198 -13.57 13.70 -21.93
C LEU A 198 -14.56 12.65 -21.46
N ARG A 199 -15.67 13.05 -20.87
CA ARG A 199 -16.77 12.17 -20.44
C ARG A 199 -17.39 11.42 -21.62
N ASN A 200 -17.56 12.09 -22.75
CA ASN A 200 -18.11 11.51 -23.96
C ASN A 200 -17.16 10.48 -24.64
N LYS A 201 -15.86 10.47 -24.29
CA LYS A 201 -14.85 9.59 -24.90
C LYS A 201 -14.54 8.33 -24.09
N SER A 202 -14.82 8.32 -22.80
CA SER A 202 -14.43 7.21 -21.92
C SER A 202 -15.27 7.22 -20.64
N ASP A 203 -15.58 6.05 -20.12
CA ASP A 203 -16.20 5.87 -18.80
C ASP A 203 -15.21 6.14 -17.65
N LYS A 204 -13.92 6.15 -17.93
CA LYS A 204 -12.88 6.45 -16.96
C LYS A 204 -12.41 7.89 -17.10
N SER A 205 -12.34 8.59 -15.96
CA SER A 205 -11.75 9.93 -15.89
C SER A 205 -10.23 9.86 -15.99
N PRO A 206 -9.53 10.96 -16.32
CA PRO A 206 -8.06 11.00 -16.29
C PRO A 206 -7.47 11.09 -14.87
N ILE A 207 -8.32 11.08 -13.83
CA ILE A 207 -7.88 11.23 -12.44
C ILE A 207 -7.51 9.87 -11.84
N PHE A 208 -6.33 9.82 -11.22
CA PHE A 208 -5.87 8.66 -10.46
C PHE A 208 -5.94 8.96 -8.96
N ARG A 209 -6.57 8.06 -8.21
CA ARG A 209 -6.58 8.09 -6.75
C ARG A 209 -5.39 7.30 -6.23
N HIS A 210 -4.65 7.88 -5.32
CA HIS A 210 -3.57 7.24 -4.60
C HIS A 210 -4.14 6.30 -3.51
N ILE A 211 -3.47 5.18 -3.32
CA ILE A 211 -3.75 4.21 -2.26
C ILE A 211 -2.54 4.21 -1.32
N GLY A 212 -2.76 4.43 -0.04
CA GLY A 212 -1.72 4.65 0.98
C GLY A 212 -0.89 3.42 1.33
N LEU A 213 -0.32 2.78 0.32
CA LEU A 213 0.64 1.68 0.45
C LEU A 213 1.97 2.11 -0.18
N TYR A 214 3.07 1.69 0.39
CA TYR A 214 4.39 2.03 -0.12
C TYR A 214 5.32 0.82 -0.13
N GLY A 215 6.13 0.74 -1.15
CA GLY A 215 7.29 -0.13 -1.18
C GLY A 215 8.54 0.71 -1.37
N TYR A 216 9.62 0.37 -0.68
CA TYR A 216 10.88 1.08 -0.68
C TYR A 216 12.04 0.14 -1.03
N SER A 217 13.04 0.64 -1.76
CA SER A 217 14.35 0.01 -1.72
C SER A 217 14.94 0.11 -0.30
N LEU A 218 15.83 -0.80 0.08
CA LEU A 218 16.50 -0.71 1.38
C LEU A 218 17.17 0.64 1.58
N THR A 219 17.96 1.08 0.60
CA THR A 219 18.65 2.37 0.62
C THR A 219 17.67 3.54 0.79
N MET A 220 16.51 3.49 0.10
CA MET A 220 15.52 4.56 0.24
C MET A 220 14.90 4.59 1.63
N LEU A 221 14.57 3.45 2.20
CA LEU A 221 14.03 3.38 3.56
C LEU A 221 15.02 3.93 4.59
N GLU A 222 16.31 3.58 4.47
CA GLU A 222 17.39 4.10 5.33
C GLU A 222 17.59 5.62 5.17
N ASN A 223 17.46 6.14 3.96
CA ASN A 223 17.51 7.57 3.72
C ASN A 223 16.29 8.29 4.27
N TYR A 224 15.10 7.75 4.08
CA TYR A 224 13.83 8.37 4.47
C TYR A 224 13.78 8.76 5.94
N ILE A 225 14.21 7.89 6.85
CA ILE A 225 14.20 8.14 8.29
C ILE A 225 15.17 9.25 8.73
N ASN A 226 16.12 9.61 7.87
CA ASN A 226 17.08 10.69 8.12
C ASN A 226 16.67 12.02 7.46
N LEU A 227 15.63 12.00 6.60
CA LEU A 227 15.11 13.21 5.97
C LEU A 227 14.24 14.00 6.96
N PRO A 228 14.47 15.29 7.11
CA PRO A 228 13.56 16.14 7.88
C PRO A 228 12.20 16.23 7.18
N GLU A 229 11.17 16.40 7.99
CA GLU A 229 9.82 16.65 7.49
C GLU A 229 9.77 17.87 6.57
N SER A 230 9.24 17.69 5.35
CA SER A 230 9.33 18.68 4.29
C SER A 230 8.16 19.69 4.31
N LYS A 231 8.28 20.76 3.52
CA LYS A 231 7.28 21.83 3.50
C LYS A 231 5.93 21.37 2.98
N PHE A 232 5.90 20.73 1.83
CA PHE A 232 4.64 20.30 1.21
C PHE A 232 4.05 19.06 1.88
N GLU A 233 4.90 18.21 2.45
CA GLU A 233 4.45 17.14 3.34
C GLU A 233 3.59 17.69 4.48
N LYS A 234 4.04 18.74 5.18
CA LYS A 234 3.29 19.39 6.27
C LYS A 234 2.00 20.03 5.78
N LEU A 235 2.04 20.70 4.65
CA LEU A 235 0.88 21.41 4.10
C LEU A 235 -0.22 20.45 3.63
N GLU A 236 0.16 19.37 2.97
CA GLU A 236 -0.78 18.39 2.40
C GLU A 236 -1.07 17.22 3.38
N GLY A 237 -0.25 17.04 4.44
CA GLY A 237 -0.32 15.87 5.30
C GLY A 237 -0.04 14.58 4.53
N LEU A 238 1.00 14.57 3.69
CA LEU A 238 1.35 13.51 2.77
C LEU A 238 2.84 13.16 2.86
N GLU A 239 3.19 12.12 3.62
CA GLU A 239 4.58 11.67 3.86
C GLU A 239 5.39 11.46 2.58
N GLN A 240 4.77 11.00 1.51
CA GLN A 240 5.46 10.75 0.23
C GLN A 240 5.98 12.03 -0.45
N LEU A 241 5.47 13.20 -0.10
CA LEU A 241 5.98 14.46 -0.64
C LEU A 241 7.39 14.74 -0.14
N ARG A 242 7.78 14.25 1.05
CA ARG A 242 9.15 14.33 1.54
C ARG A 242 10.14 13.73 0.55
N LEU A 243 9.79 12.61 -0.07
CA LEU A 243 10.63 11.98 -1.08
C LEU A 243 10.76 12.86 -2.32
N LEU A 244 9.65 13.33 -2.88
CA LEU A 244 9.64 14.16 -4.09
C LEU A 244 10.38 15.49 -3.88
N GLU A 245 10.19 16.14 -2.72
CA GLU A 245 10.88 17.40 -2.39
C GLU A 245 12.39 17.22 -2.22
N ASN A 246 12.87 16.01 -1.93
CA ASN A 246 14.29 15.68 -1.85
C ASN A 246 14.85 15.01 -3.13
N GLY A 247 14.09 15.02 -4.24
CA GLY A 247 14.56 14.57 -5.54
C GLY A 247 14.52 13.05 -5.76
N TYR A 248 13.91 12.29 -4.84
CA TYR A 248 13.70 10.85 -5.01
C TYR A 248 12.53 10.55 -5.92
N THR A 249 12.54 9.36 -6.49
CA THR A 249 11.50 8.90 -7.43
C THR A 249 10.48 8.01 -6.74
N ILE A 250 9.20 8.25 -7.04
CA ILE A 250 8.11 7.36 -6.62
C ILE A 250 7.41 6.87 -7.88
N ARG A 251 7.42 5.55 -8.11
CA ARG A 251 6.71 4.96 -9.22
C ARG A 251 5.27 4.65 -8.84
N CYS A 252 4.33 5.19 -9.59
CA CYS A 252 2.92 4.87 -9.48
C CYS A 252 2.62 3.54 -10.19
N VAL A 253 2.03 2.59 -9.48
CA VAL A 253 1.64 1.28 -9.99
C VAL A 253 0.12 1.27 -10.19
N PRO A 254 -0.39 1.29 -11.43
CA PRO A 254 -1.82 1.22 -11.68
C PRO A 254 -2.41 -0.12 -11.25
N VAL A 255 -3.45 -0.05 -10.41
CA VAL A 255 -4.22 -1.20 -9.93
C VAL A 255 -5.71 -0.95 -10.08
N ASP A 256 -6.52 -2.02 -10.07
CA ASP A 256 -7.97 -1.92 -10.21
C ASP A 256 -8.67 -2.75 -9.12
N PHE A 257 -9.56 -2.12 -8.38
CA PHE A 257 -10.40 -2.82 -7.39
C PHE A 257 -11.38 -3.79 -8.06
N LYS A 258 -11.64 -3.63 -9.34
CA LYS A 258 -12.69 -4.37 -10.04
C LYS A 258 -14.03 -4.17 -9.31
N CYS A 259 -14.72 -5.27 -8.96
CA CYS A 259 -15.96 -5.20 -8.17
C CYS A 259 -15.76 -5.40 -6.66
N ARG A 260 -14.49 -5.42 -6.19
CA ARG A 260 -14.17 -5.69 -4.77
C ARG A 260 -14.46 -4.48 -3.89
N ALA A 261 -14.63 -4.75 -2.60
CA ALA A 261 -14.76 -3.72 -1.58
C ALA A 261 -13.55 -2.78 -1.59
N ASN A 262 -13.80 -1.50 -1.41
CA ASN A 262 -12.78 -0.44 -1.34
C ASN A 262 -13.00 0.39 -0.08
N MET A 263 -12.00 0.40 0.79
CA MET A 263 -11.99 1.17 2.02
C MET A 263 -10.57 1.64 2.31
N SER A 264 -10.41 2.84 2.87
CA SER A 264 -9.09 3.42 3.15
C SER A 264 -8.42 2.81 4.36
N GLY A 265 -9.16 2.51 5.41
CA GLY A 265 -8.61 1.96 6.66
C GLY A 265 -9.65 1.97 7.77
N ILE A 266 -9.30 1.39 8.91
CA ILE A 266 -10.07 1.36 10.15
C ILE A 266 -9.45 2.37 11.12
N ASP A 267 -10.19 3.38 11.52
CA ASP A 267 -9.74 4.39 12.48
C ASP A 267 -10.73 4.62 13.62
N SER A 268 -11.98 4.20 13.44
CA SER A 268 -13.07 4.40 14.40
C SER A 268 -13.99 3.18 14.44
N PRO A 269 -14.86 3.05 15.48
CA PRO A 269 -15.87 1.98 15.54
C PRO A 269 -16.82 1.97 14.32
N GLU A 270 -17.14 3.15 13.75
CA GLU A 270 -17.99 3.27 12.56
C GLU A 270 -17.31 2.65 11.33
N ASP A 271 -15.97 2.71 11.27
CA ASP A 271 -15.21 2.08 10.19
C ASP A 271 -15.28 0.54 10.27
N ILE A 272 -15.35 -0.04 11.48
CA ILE A 272 -15.55 -1.47 11.67
C ILE A 272 -16.89 -1.89 11.08
N ALA A 273 -17.98 -1.23 11.47
CA ALA A 273 -19.31 -1.52 10.95
C ALA A 273 -19.38 -1.36 9.41
N ARG A 274 -18.69 -0.35 8.88
CA ARG A 274 -18.58 -0.13 7.43
C ARG A 274 -17.81 -1.23 6.73
N ALA A 275 -16.70 -1.70 7.31
CA ALA A 275 -15.93 -2.83 6.78
C ALA A 275 -16.76 -4.12 6.74
N GLU A 276 -17.47 -4.44 7.83
CA GLU A 276 -18.35 -5.60 7.92
C GLU A 276 -19.49 -5.54 6.89
N ALA A 277 -20.12 -4.38 6.72
CA ALA A 277 -21.14 -4.17 5.70
C ALA A 277 -20.58 -4.35 4.27
N LEU A 278 -19.35 -3.91 4.01
CA LEU A 278 -18.68 -4.12 2.73
C LEU A 278 -18.35 -5.60 2.50
N ILE A 279 -17.88 -6.31 3.51
CA ILE A 279 -17.61 -7.76 3.45
C ILE A 279 -18.92 -8.53 3.20
N ALA A 280 -19.98 -8.21 3.93
CA ALA A 280 -21.28 -8.84 3.73
C ALA A 280 -21.83 -8.63 2.30
N LYS A 281 -21.61 -7.46 1.73
CA LYS A 281 -22.08 -7.08 0.40
C LYS A 281 -21.26 -7.67 -0.75
N HIS A 282 -19.92 -7.65 -0.63
CA HIS A 282 -19.01 -7.98 -1.72
C HIS A 282 -18.30 -9.33 -1.54
N GLY A 283 -18.49 -9.98 -0.40
CA GLY A 283 -17.75 -11.19 -0.02
C GLY A 283 -16.36 -10.89 0.54
N GLU A 284 -15.75 -11.92 1.10
CA GLU A 284 -14.36 -11.88 1.58
C GLU A 284 -13.38 -11.80 0.41
N LEU A 285 -12.27 -11.07 0.61
CA LEU A 285 -11.17 -11.00 -0.37
C LEU A 285 -10.44 -12.34 -0.50
N LEU A 286 -10.40 -13.12 0.57
CA LEU A 286 -9.83 -14.46 0.61
C LEU A 286 -10.93 -15.45 1.02
N PRO A 287 -10.94 -16.66 0.45
CA PRO A 287 -11.87 -17.68 0.88
C PRO A 287 -11.65 -18.00 2.37
N SER A 288 -12.72 -18.19 3.12
CA SER A 288 -12.65 -18.76 4.46
C SER A 288 -11.97 -20.14 4.38
N LYS A 289 -11.18 -20.51 5.41
CA LYS A 289 -10.55 -21.85 5.43
C LYS A 289 -11.63 -22.90 5.15
N GLY A 290 -11.53 -23.59 4.00
CA GLY A 290 -12.47 -24.63 3.58
C GLY A 290 -13.58 -24.26 2.58
N VAL A 291 -13.69 -23.00 2.18
CA VAL A 291 -14.67 -22.54 1.17
C VAL A 291 -13.94 -22.20 -0.14
N LYS A 292 -14.39 -22.81 -1.26
CA LYS A 292 -13.87 -22.45 -2.60
C LYS A 292 -14.20 -21.00 -2.93
N PRO A 293 -13.28 -20.26 -3.59
CA PRO A 293 -13.56 -18.88 -3.99
C PRO A 293 -14.80 -18.81 -4.88
N LEU A 294 -15.70 -17.88 -4.56
CA LEU A 294 -16.80 -17.52 -5.46
C LEU A 294 -16.18 -16.88 -6.71
N HIS A 295 -16.20 -17.64 -7.80
CA HIS A 295 -15.79 -17.17 -9.10
C HIS A 295 -16.83 -16.21 -9.68
N SER A 296 -16.29 -15.14 -10.24
CA SER A 296 -16.78 -14.32 -11.35
C SER A 296 -17.80 -13.23 -11.06
N CYS A 297 -17.35 -12.00 -11.24
CA CYS A 297 -18.15 -11.04 -11.99
C CYS A 297 -18.30 -11.56 -13.44
N MET A 298 -19.25 -12.48 -13.68
CA MET A 298 -19.80 -12.67 -15.02
C MET A 298 -20.88 -11.61 -15.23
N GLY A 299 -20.73 -10.93 -16.32
CA GLY A 299 -21.43 -9.79 -16.85
C GLY A 299 -22.90 -9.58 -16.45
N ILE A 300 -23.18 -8.35 -16.17
CA ILE A 300 -24.32 -7.60 -16.72
C ILE A 300 -23.77 -6.24 -17.14
#